data_61de709bc9516a77f7a98722909d0919
#
_entry.id   61de709bc9516a77f7a98722909d0919
#
_cell.length_a   1.000
_cell.length_b   1.000
_cell.length_c   1.000
_cell.angle_alpha   90.00
_cell.angle_beta   90.00
_cell.angle_gamma   90.00
#
_symmetry.space_group_name_H-M   'P 1'
#
loop_
_entity.id
_entity.type
_entity.pdbx_description
1 polymer ?
#
loop_
_entity_poly.entity_id
_entity_poly.type
_entity_poly.pdbx_seq_one_letter_code
_entity_poly.pdbx_strand_id
1 'polypeptide(L)'
;TLPIALPFFEKQGDATRHPYRHKAPHVVVLSVAGFPEESVFDALKFYARFLFRDHLAAEIYRTSSEMFLHSTGSRKVSEVREALIQGGRELVGSMKISPETLKRIHKPITTFEEMAPLGNLMWQTCIDEGVTLGEAQQKKIIPRPDSIENFLMLMRFAFKARKAGDTKMAVQFNFSGQAAGECYFIVENGIFRTGVGKPDHPDLVIDSPFEVWMDIMTQKADGQKLFMEQKYSAQGDITVLMRFKDLFGN
;
A
#
# COMPACT_ATOMS: atom_id res chain seq x y z
N THR A 1 -3.36 -42.13 2.67
CA THR A 1 -4.07 -41.29 3.67
C THR A 1 -5.32 -42.04 4.13
N LEU A 2 -5.45 -42.28 5.43
CA LEU A 2 -6.67 -42.89 5.99
C LEU A 2 -7.82 -41.89 5.85
N PRO A 3 -9.05 -42.35 5.48
CA PRO A 3 -10.20 -41.48 5.43
C PRO A 3 -10.47 -40.84 6.80
N ILE A 4 -10.79 -39.55 6.82
CA ILE A 4 -11.13 -38.81 8.04
C ILE A 4 -12.43 -39.33 8.65
N ALA A 5 -13.37 -39.79 7.81
CA ALA A 5 -14.66 -40.32 8.21
C ALA A 5 -14.74 -41.83 8.02
N LEU A 6 -15.54 -42.51 8.83
CA LEU A 6 -15.89 -43.92 8.68
C LEU A 6 -16.99 -44.05 7.61
N PRO A 7 -17.08 -45.21 6.90
CA PRO A 7 -18.05 -45.41 5.82
C PRO A 7 -19.51 -45.65 6.32
N PHE A 8 -19.74 -45.51 7.63
CA PHE A 8 -21.07 -45.68 8.22
C PHE A 8 -21.91 -44.40 8.10
N PHE A 9 -23.20 -44.55 8.16
CA PHE A 9 -24.18 -43.46 8.17
C PHE A 9 -24.74 -43.24 9.56
N GLU A 10 -24.77 -41.99 10.01
CA GLU A 10 -25.45 -41.62 11.25
C GLU A 10 -26.34 -40.37 11.04
N LYS A 11 -27.37 -40.24 11.84
CA LYS A 11 -28.22 -39.05 11.86
C LYS A 11 -27.71 -38.05 12.86
N GLN A 12 -27.67 -36.77 12.43
CA GLN A 12 -27.43 -35.64 13.30
C GLN A 12 -28.50 -34.57 13.01
N GLY A 13 -29.56 -34.55 13.83
CA GLY A 13 -30.77 -33.81 13.50
C GLY A 13 -31.39 -34.35 12.20
N ASP A 14 -31.72 -33.46 11.26
CA ASP A 14 -32.29 -33.81 9.96
C ASP A 14 -31.19 -34.21 8.90
N ALA A 15 -29.91 -34.03 9.22
CA ALA A 15 -28.84 -34.34 8.32
C ALA A 15 -28.29 -35.76 8.49
N THR A 16 -27.89 -36.39 7.37
CA THR A 16 -27.12 -37.64 7.36
C THR A 16 -25.64 -37.29 7.21
N ARG A 17 -24.81 -37.96 8.01
CA ARG A 17 -23.35 -37.75 7.92
C ARG A 17 -22.63 -39.11 8.09
N HIS A 18 -21.34 -39.08 7.79
CA HIS A 18 -20.40 -40.12 8.17
C HIS A 18 -19.74 -39.76 9.50
N PRO A 19 -19.72 -40.66 10.50
CA PRO A 19 -19.04 -40.40 11.77
C PRO A 19 -17.54 -40.22 11.56
N TYR A 20 -16.95 -39.29 12.30
CA TYR A 20 -15.50 -39.11 12.25
C TYR A 20 -14.75 -40.29 12.87
N ARG A 21 -13.66 -40.71 12.25
CA ARG A 21 -12.77 -41.76 12.76
C ARG A 21 -12.09 -41.36 14.07
N HIS A 22 -11.78 -40.06 14.20
CA HIS A 22 -11.17 -39.45 15.36
C HIS A 22 -11.91 -38.18 15.72
N LYS A 23 -11.64 -37.61 16.90
CA LYS A 23 -12.17 -36.28 17.26
C LYS A 23 -11.72 -35.29 16.20
N ALA A 24 -12.66 -34.64 15.56
CA ALA A 24 -12.36 -33.63 14.56
C ALA A 24 -11.59 -32.47 15.19
N PRO A 25 -10.49 -31.99 14.59
CA PRO A 25 -9.75 -30.87 15.09
C PRO A 25 -10.55 -29.57 14.91
N HIS A 26 -10.28 -28.60 15.74
CA HIS A 26 -10.71 -27.24 15.46
C HIS A 26 -9.93 -26.69 14.28
N VAL A 27 -10.60 -25.95 13.41
CA VAL A 27 -10.07 -25.39 12.18
C VAL A 27 -10.03 -23.87 12.26
N VAL A 28 -8.92 -23.28 11.88
CA VAL A 28 -8.80 -21.85 11.65
C VAL A 28 -8.54 -21.65 10.16
N VAL A 29 -9.36 -20.84 9.51
CA VAL A 29 -9.15 -20.44 8.12
C VAL A 29 -8.47 -19.09 8.12
N LEU A 30 -7.26 -19.03 7.55
CA LEU A 30 -6.52 -17.79 7.30
C LEU A 30 -6.28 -17.68 5.80
N SER A 31 -6.78 -16.61 5.20
CA SER A 31 -6.55 -16.31 3.78
C SER A 31 -6.23 -14.84 3.58
N VAL A 32 -5.46 -14.56 2.55
CA VAL A 32 -5.02 -13.20 2.20
C VAL A 32 -5.35 -12.91 0.73
N ALA A 33 -5.63 -11.63 0.42
CA ALA A 33 -5.81 -11.15 -0.93
C ALA A 33 -5.11 -9.80 -1.13
N GLY A 34 -4.64 -9.54 -2.36
CA GLY A 34 -4.03 -8.26 -2.73
C GLY A 34 -5.05 -7.12 -2.81
N PHE A 35 -6.26 -7.44 -3.27
CA PHE A 35 -7.32 -6.44 -3.43
C PHE A 35 -7.89 -5.95 -2.10
N PRO A 36 -8.43 -4.70 -2.04
CA PRO A 36 -8.99 -4.12 -0.81
C PRO A 36 -10.41 -4.58 -0.48
N GLU A 37 -11.13 -5.19 -1.43
CA GLU A 37 -12.53 -5.60 -1.27
C GLU A 37 -12.64 -6.92 -0.52
N GLU A 38 -13.52 -6.99 0.48
CA GLU A 38 -13.79 -8.23 1.22
C GLU A 38 -14.54 -9.30 0.41
N SER A 39 -15.27 -8.90 -0.63
CA SER A 39 -16.04 -9.80 -1.48
C SER A 39 -15.20 -10.86 -2.20
N VAL A 40 -13.89 -10.62 -2.36
CA VAL A 40 -12.96 -11.61 -2.93
C VAL A 40 -12.92 -12.92 -2.13
N PHE A 41 -13.38 -12.91 -0.87
CA PHE A 41 -13.42 -14.09 -0.01
C PHE A 41 -14.79 -14.76 0.08
N ASP A 42 -15.83 -14.24 -0.57
CA ASP A 42 -17.21 -14.72 -0.34
C ASP A 42 -17.38 -16.21 -0.67
N ALA A 43 -16.81 -16.67 -1.78
CA ALA A 43 -16.83 -18.08 -2.13
C ALA A 43 -16.06 -18.95 -1.11
N LEU A 44 -14.90 -18.47 -0.63
CA LEU A 44 -14.11 -19.17 0.38
C LEU A 44 -14.81 -19.20 1.74
N LYS A 45 -15.43 -18.10 2.15
CA LYS A 45 -16.23 -18.03 3.38
C LYS A 45 -17.36 -19.05 3.34
N PHE A 46 -18.11 -19.09 2.24
CA PHE A 46 -19.19 -20.08 2.06
C PHE A 46 -18.65 -21.50 2.14
N TYR A 47 -17.60 -21.82 1.43
CA TYR A 47 -17.00 -23.14 1.40
C TYR A 47 -16.46 -23.56 2.78
N ALA A 48 -15.73 -22.69 3.45
CA ALA A 48 -15.18 -22.98 4.78
C ALA A 48 -16.28 -23.27 5.82
N ARG A 49 -17.33 -22.45 5.83
CA ARG A 49 -18.48 -22.63 6.74
C ARG A 49 -19.27 -23.89 6.43
N PHE A 50 -19.46 -24.21 5.15
CA PHE A 50 -20.10 -25.44 4.73
C PHE A 50 -19.30 -26.68 5.14
N LEU A 51 -17.98 -26.66 4.93
CA LEU A 51 -17.12 -27.81 5.17
C LEU A 51 -16.84 -28.05 6.65
N PHE A 52 -16.50 -26.99 7.40
CA PHE A 52 -16.01 -27.12 8.78
C PHE A 52 -17.09 -26.94 9.84
N ARG A 53 -18.20 -26.27 9.53
CA ARG A 53 -19.36 -26.07 10.44
C ARG A 53 -18.92 -25.74 11.87
N ASP A 54 -19.34 -26.53 12.85
CA ASP A 54 -19.08 -26.35 14.29
C ASP A 54 -17.59 -26.53 14.68
N HIS A 55 -16.77 -27.03 13.75
CA HIS A 55 -15.32 -27.17 13.96
C HIS A 55 -14.54 -25.91 13.57
N LEU A 56 -15.21 -24.93 12.94
CA LEU A 56 -14.59 -23.68 12.53
C LEU A 56 -14.41 -22.76 13.75
N ALA A 57 -13.19 -22.70 14.29
CA ALA A 57 -12.88 -21.91 15.48
C ALA A 57 -12.70 -20.41 15.16
N ALA A 58 -12.14 -20.09 14.00
CA ALA A 58 -11.98 -18.72 13.55
C ALA A 58 -11.79 -18.62 12.03
N GLU A 59 -12.19 -17.47 11.50
CA GLU A 59 -12.01 -17.05 10.11
C GLU A 59 -11.23 -15.73 10.08
N ILE A 60 -10.10 -15.71 9.41
CA ILE A 60 -9.27 -14.51 9.23
C ILE A 60 -9.08 -14.30 7.73
N TYR A 61 -9.71 -13.28 7.18
CA TYR A 61 -9.65 -12.92 5.78
C TYR A 61 -9.02 -11.53 5.65
N ARG A 62 -7.76 -11.47 5.20
CA ARG A 62 -7.03 -10.22 5.16
C ARG A 62 -6.89 -9.69 3.74
N THR A 63 -7.58 -8.58 3.46
CA THR A 63 -7.45 -7.80 2.23
C THR A 63 -6.18 -6.96 2.22
N SER A 64 -5.78 -6.47 1.06
CA SER A 64 -4.62 -5.58 0.87
C SER A 64 -3.34 -6.13 1.50
N SER A 65 -3.11 -7.44 1.38
CA SER A 65 -2.02 -8.13 2.09
C SER A 65 -0.63 -7.69 1.63
N GLU A 66 -0.48 -7.23 0.40
CA GLU A 66 0.78 -6.71 -0.13
C GLU A 66 1.29 -5.49 0.63
N MET A 67 0.38 -4.70 1.21
CA MET A 67 0.73 -3.54 2.04
C MET A 67 1.54 -3.91 3.28
N PHE A 68 1.48 -5.16 3.75
CA PHE A 68 2.31 -5.63 4.85
C PHE A 68 3.80 -5.71 4.49
N LEU A 69 4.12 -5.87 3.22
CA LEU A 69 5.50 -5.90 2.71
C LEU A 69 6.01 -4.48 2.44
N HIS A 70 5.18 -3.64 1.82
CA HIS A 70 5.60 -2.34 1.32
C HIS A 70 5.40 -1.17 2.30
N SER A 71 4.52 -1.34 3.31
CA SER A 71 4.16 -0.28 4.27
C SER A 71 4.53 -0.65 5.72
N THR A 72 5.68 -1.27 5.93
CA THR A 72 6.12 -1.76 7.26
C THR A 72 6.17 -0.68 8.34
N GLY A 73 6.35 0.60 7.97
CA GLY A 73 6.33 1.75 8.88
C GLY A 73 4.95 2.37 9.09
N SER A 74 3.92 1.89 8.41
CA SER A 74 2.57 2.43 8.53
C SER A 74 1.95 2.08 9.88
N ARG A 75 1.36 3.07 10.56
CA ARG A 75 0.60 2.86 11.79
C ARG A 75 -0.56 1.88 11.61
N LYS A 76 -1.30 1.99 10.48
CA LYS A 76 -2.40 1.08 10.17
C LYS A 76 -1.93 -0.39 10.11
N VAL A 77 -0.78 -0.65 9.47
CA VAL A 77 -0.19 -2.00 9.37
C VAL A 77 0.25 -2.50 10.74
N SER A 78 0.88 -1.65 11.57
CA SER A 78 1.29 -2.02 12.92
C SER A 78 0.11 -2.40 13.81
N GLU A 79 -0.98 -1.62 13.78
CA GLU A 79 -2.20 -1.89 14.53
C GLU A 79 -2.83 -3.25 14.15
N VAL A 80 -2.83 -3.62 12.86
CA VAL A 80 -3.33 -4.92 12.40
C VAL A 80 -2.40 -6.06 12.82
N ARG A 81 -1.08 -5.87 12.76
CA ARG A 81 -0.11 -6.88 13.25
C ARG A 81 -0.28 -7.18 14.73
N GLU A 82 -0.44 -6.15 15.55
CA GLU A 82 -0.73 -6.31 16.98
C GLU A 82 -2.04 -7.07 17.22
N ALA A 83 -3.09 -6.75 16.44
CA ALA A 83 -4.36 -7.45 16.52
C ALA A 83 -4.25 -8.93 16.11
N LEU A 84 -3.44 -9.26 15.09
CA LEU A 84 -3.16 -10.65 14.70
C LEU A 84 -2.44 -11.43 15.81
N ILE A 85 -1.45 -10.81 16.47
CA ILE A 85 -0.76 -11.42 17.63
C ILE A 85 -1.74 -11.67 18.77
N GLN A 86 -2.60 -10.70 19.07
CA GLN A 86 -3.63 -10.84 20.08
C GLN A 86 -4.63 -11.96 19.73
N GLY A 87 -5.10 -12.03 18.49
CA GLY A 87 -5.96 -13.10 18.01
C GLY A 87 -5.33 -14.49 18.17
N GLY A 88 -4.03 -14.62 17.90
CA GLY A 88 -3.29 -15.86 18.15
C GLY A 88 -3.27 -16.26 19.62
N ARG A 89 -3.08 -15.31 20.54
CA ARG A 89 -3.13 -15.56 21.99
C ARG A 89 -4.54 -16.00 22.46
N GLU A 90 -5.59 -15.35 21.95
CA GLU A 90 -6.97 -15.70 22.24
C GLU A 90 -7.32 -17.11 21.73
N LEU A 91 -6.87 -17.47 20.51
CA LEU A 91 -7.07 -18.82 19.97
C LEU A 91 -6.42 -19.90 20.84
N VAL A 92 -5.17 -19.68 21.28
CA VAL A 92 -4.49 -20.65 22.15
C VAL A 92 -5.17 -20.76 23.53
N GLY A 93 -5.68 -19.65 24.07
CA GLY A 93 -6.28 -19.62 25.40
C GLY A 93 -7.73 -20.13 25.45
N SER A 94 -8.53 -19.86 24.40
CA SER A 94 -9.99 -20.09 24.45
C SER A 94 -10.57 -20.75 23.19
N MET A 95 -9.73 -21.06 22.20
CA MET A 95 -10.15 -21.56 20.88
C MET A 95 -11.12 -20.61 20.14
N LYS A 96 -11.10 -19.33 20.48
CA LYS A 96 -11.95 -18.30 19.87
C LYS A 96 -11.17 -16.99 19.77
N ILE A 97 -11.52 -16.17 18.79
CA ILE A 97 -11.05 -14.78 18.69
C ILE A 97 -12.25 -13.88 19.04
N SER A 98 -12.02 -12.89 19.90
CA SER A 98 -13.07 -11.95 20.28
C SER A 98 -13.52 -11.10 19.07
N PRO A 99 -14.79 -10.69 19.02
CA PRO A 99 -15.30 -9.82 17.95
C PRO A 99 -14.51 -8.52 17.82
N GLU A 100 -14.04 -7.96 18.93
CA GLU A 100 -13.23 -6.74 18.95
C GLU A 100 -11.87 -6.97 18.29
N THR A 101 -11.20 -8.08 18.59
CA THR A 101 -9.93 -8.45 17.96
C THR A 101 -10.11 -8.72 16.48
N LEU A 102 -11.17 -9.44 16.07
CA LEU A 102 -11.50 -9.66 14.66
C LEU A 102 -11.73 -8.34 13.91
N LYS A 103 -12.49 -7.40 14.49
CA LYS A 103 -12.71 -6.07 13.90
C LYS A 103 -11.39 -5.32 13.68
N ARG A 104 -10.46 -5.40 14.62
CA ARG A 104 -9.13 -4.80 14.47
C ARG A 104 -8.29 -5.51 13.42
N ILE A 105 -8.35 -6.84 13.33
CA ILE A 105 -7.68 -7.63 12.28
C ILE A 105 -8.20 -7.25 10.89
N HIS A 106 -9.52 -7.06 10.74
CA HIS A 106 -10.15 -6.74 9.47
C HIS A 106 -10.16 -5.24 9.13
N LYS A 107 -9.59 -4.38 9.98
CA LYS A 107 -9.52 -2.93 9.72
C LYS A 107 -8.87 -2.66 8.35
N PRO A 108 -9.52 -1.90 7.45
CA PRO A 108 -8.94 -1.56 6.16
C PRO A 108 -7.59 -0.84 6.29
N ILE A 109 -6.59 -1.28 5.55
CA ILE A 109 -5.26 -0.64 5.48
C ILE A 109 -5.25 0.42 4.40
N THR A 110 -5.88 0.12 3.27
CA THR A 110 -5.99 1.00 2.10
C THR A 110 -7.35 0.82 1.44
N THR A 111 -7.71 1.73 0.54
CA THR A 111 -8.90 1.66 -0.32
C THR A 111 -8.48 1.44 -1.77
N PHE A 112 -9.45 1.16 -2.65
CA PHE A 112 -9.22 1.07 -4.09
C PHE A 112 -8.64 2.39 -4.63
N GLU A 113 -9.21 3.52 -4.22
CA GLU A 113 -8.82 4.85 -4.67
C GLU A 113 -7.39 5.22 -4.24
N GLU A 114 -6.93 4.70 -3.09
CA GLU A 114 -5.55 4.88 -2.63
C GLU A 114 -4.56 3.94 -3.35
N MET A 115 -4.97 2.71 -3.64
CA MET A 115 -4.09 1.64 -4.12
C MET A 115 -3.97 1.61 -5.66
N ALA A 116 -5.10 1.70 -6.36
CA ALA A 116 -5.14 1.43 -7.80
C ALA A 116 -4.31 2.42 -8.64
N PRO A 117 -4.32 3.75 -8.38
CA PRO A 117 -3.50 4.67 -9.15
C PRO A 117 -2.01 4.37 -9.05
N LEU A 118 -1.52 4.09 -7.84
CA LEU A 118 -0.10 3.75 -7.64
C LEU A 118 0.25 2.40 -8.25
N GLY A 119 -0.61 1.39 -8.08
CA GLY A 119 -0.44 0.07 -8.66
C GLY A 119 -0.42 0.13 -10.18
N ASN A 120 -1.36 0.84 -10.79
CA ASN A 120 -1.45 1.01 -12.23
C ASN A 120 -0.21 1.75 -12.79
N LEU A 121 0.25 2.80 -12.10
CA LEU A 121 1.46 3.52 -12.47
C LEU A 121 2.69 2.63 -12.44
N MET A 122 2.81 1.78 -11.42
CA MET A 122 3.92 0.81 -11.33
C MET A 122 3.84 -0.23 -12.45
N TRP A 123 2.65 -0.77 -12.75
CA TRP A 123 2.46 -1.72 -13.83
C TRP A 123 2.76 -1.11 -15.19
N GLN A 124 2.30 0.13 -15.45
CA GLN A 124 2.64 0.83 -16.69
C GLN A 124 4.15 1.03 -16.81
N THR A 125 4.81 1.45 -15.71
CA THR A 125 6.28 1.58 -15.70
C THR A 125 6.98 0.26 -16.01
N CYS A 126 6.50 -0.88 -15.45
CA CYS A 126 7.04 -2.19 -15.77
C CYS A 126 6.90 -2.56 -17.25
N ILE A 127 5.76 -2.21 -17.85
CA ILE A 127 5.50 -2.44 -19.29
C ILE A 127 6.46 -1.60 -20.14
N ASP A 128 6.58 -0.31 -19.83
CA ASP A 128 7.40 0.64 -20.58
C ASP A 128 8.92 0.29 -20.49
N GLU A 129 9.35 -0.21 -19.34
CA GLU A 129 10.75 -0.63 -19.10
C GLU A 129 11.01 -2.08 -19.54
N GLY A 130 9.99 -2.85 -19.93
CA GLY A 130 10.13 -4.26 -20.34
C GLY A 130 10.63 -5.16 -19.22
N VAL A 131 10.21 -4.92 -17.97
CA VAL A 131 10.65 -5.66 -16.79
C VAL A 131 9.46 -6.24 -16.01
N THR A 132 9.71 -7.31 -15.26
CA THR A 132 8.76 -7.82 -14.28
C THR A 132 8.72 -6.95 -13.02
N LEU A 133 7.65 -7.05 -12.24
CA LEU A 133 7.56 -6.34 -10.95
C LEU A 133 8.72 -6.71 -10.00
N GLY A 134 9.11 -7.98 -9.97
CA GLY A 134 10.25 -8.45 -9.17
C GLY A 134 11.57 -7.81 -9.60
N GLU A 135 11.82 -7.69 -10.90
CA GLU A 135 13.01 -7.00 -11.43
C GLU A 135 12.96 -5.50 -11.17
N ALA A 136 11.79 -4.86 -11.30
CA ALA A 136 11.61 -3.46 -10.97
C ALA A 136 11.94 -3.18 -9.48
N GLN A 137 11.51 -4.04 -8.58
CA GLN A 137 11.83 -3.96 -7.15
C GLN A 137 13.34 -4.14 -6.89
N GLN A 138 13.96 -5.15 -7.50
CA GLN A 138 15.41 -5.40 -7.37
C GLN A 138 16.25 -4.25 -7.89
N LYS A 139 15.87 -3.70 -9.04
CA LYS A 139 16.52 -2.55 -9.68
C LYS A 139 16.13 -1.22 -9.05
N LYS A 140 15.20 -1.21 -8.09
CA LYS A 140 14.65 -0.01 -7.43
C LYS A 140 14.10 1.01 -8.44
N ILE A 141 13.41 0.52 -9.46
CA ILE A 141 12.79 1.39 -10.47
C ILE A 141 11.70 2.21 -9.79
N ILE A 142 11.78 3.52 -9.98
CA ILE A 142 10.78 4.46 -9.47
C ILE A 142 9.68 4.58 -10.52
N PRO A 143 8.39 4.40 -10.16
CA PRO A 143 7.29 4.61 -11.08
C PRO A 143 7.34 5.99 -11.71
N ARG A 144 7.16 6.07 -13.03
CA ARG A 144 7.22 7.33 -13.77
C ARG A 144 5.83 7.95 -13.91
N PRO A 145 5.53 9.06 -13.22
CA PRO A 145 4.27 9.77 -13.41
C PRO A 145 4.08 10.24 -14.86
N ASP A 146 2.84 10.19 -15.32
CA ASP A 146 2.38 10.62 -16.63
C ASP A 146 1.49 11.87 -16.58
N SER A 147 1.11 12.30 -15.35
CA SER A 147 0.22 13.41 -15.06
C SER A 147 0.63 14.11 -13.76
N ILE A 148 0.17 15.36 -13.57
CA ILE A 148 0.39 16.12 -12.33
C ILE A 148 -0.24 15.39 -11.15
N GLU A 149 -1.41 14.79 -11.30
CA GLU A 149 -2.09 14.03 -10.27
C GLU A 149 -1.24 12.84 -9.81
N ASN A 150 -0.70 12.06 -10.74
CA ASN A 150 0.17 10.93 -10.46
C ASN A 150 1.50 11.37 -9.86
N PHE A 151 2.05 12.50 -10.29
CA PHE A 151 3.22 13.11 -9.66
C PHE A 151 2.96 13.45 -8.20
N LEU A 152 1.89 14.19 -7.90
CA LEU A 152 1.54 14.56 -6.53
C LEU A 152 1.20 13.35 -5.66
N MET A 153 0.55 12.32 -6.23
CA MET A 153 0.29 11.06 -5.56
C MET A 153 1.59 10.36 -5.17
N LEU A 154 2.54 10.22 -6.12
CA LEU A 154 3.82 9.58 -5.85
C LEU A 154 4.63 10.34 -4.80
N MET A 155 4.61 11.67 -4.83
CA MET A 155 5.25 12.50 -3.81
C MET A 155 4.67 12.28 -2.42
N ARG A 156 3.34 12.17 -2.30
CA ARG A 156 2.69 11.82 -1.02
C ARG A 156 3.11 10.46 -0.50
N PHE A 157 3.25 9.49 -1.40
CA PHE A 157 3.67 8.13 -1.03
C PHE A 157 5.16 8.08 -0.63
N ALA A 158 6.02 8.81 -1.32
CA ALA A 158 7.46 8.85 -1.07
C ALA A 158 7.86 9.67 0.17
N PHE A 159 6.96 10.48 0.71
CA PHE A 159 7.27 11.40 1.81
C PHE A 159 7.66 10.68 3.09
N LYS A 160 8.79 11.07 3.65
CA LYS A 160 9.36 10.52 4.89
C LYS A 160 9.08 11.43 6.08
N ALA A 161 7.88 11.37 6.64
CA ALA A 161 7.45 12.23 7.76
C ALA A 161 8.44 12.23 8.95
N ARG A 162 9.08 11.09 9.24
CA ARG A 162 10.08 10.99 10.34
C ARG A 162 11.35 11.82 10.09
N LYS A 163 11.67 12.09 8.83
CA LYS A 163 12.84 12.91 8.45
C LYS A 163 12.51 14.39 8.33
N ALA A 164 11.24 14.73 8.30
CA ALA A 164 10.81 16.11 8.14
C ALA A 164 11.10 16.99 9.37
N GLY A 165 10.99 16.43 10.60
CA GLY A 165 11.23 17.20 11.82
C GLY A 165 10.46 18.51 11.80
N ASP A 166 11.15 19.62 12.13
CA ASP A 166 10.61 20.99 12.13
C ASP A 166 10.74 21.67 10.74
N THR A 167 10.97 20.89 9.67
CA THR A 167 11.10 21.45 8.33
C THR A 167 9.84 22.17 7.94
N LYS A 168 10.02 23.41 7.48
CA LYS A 168 8.96 24.24 6.88
C LYS A 168 9.44 24.62 5.49
N MET A 169 8.69 24.22 4.46
CA MET A 169 8.98 24.59 3.07
C MET A 169 7.74 24.49 2.20
N ALA A 170 7.65 25.39 1.23
CA ALA A 170 6.64 25.40 0.16
C ALA A 170 7.35 25.39 -1.19
N VAL A 171 7.05 24.42 -2.03
CA VAL A 171 7.65 24.30 -3.37
C VAL A 171 6.54 24.33 -4.41
N GLN A 172 6.69 25.20 -5.38
CA GLN A 172 5.84 25.30 -6.56
C GLN A 172 6.52 24.71 -7.77
N PHE A 173 5.75 24.03 -8.59
CA PHE A 173 6.16 23.56 -9.91
C PHE A 173 5.28 24.19 -10.98
N ASN A 174 5.92 24.75 -12.00
CA ASN A 174 5.31 25.19 -13.23
C ASN A 174 5.75 24.23 -14.32
N PHE A 175 4.92 23.25 -14.62
CA PHE A 175 5.23 22.28 -15.66
C PHE A 175 4.75 22.74 -17.02
N SER A 176 5.59 22.45 -18.06
CA SER A 176 5.28 22.53 -19.48
C SER A 176 5.43 21.16 -20.14
N GLY A 177 5.19 21.06 -21.43
CA GLY A 177 5.40 19.82 -22.21
C GLY A 177 4.30 18.77 -21.99
N GLN A 178 4.70 17.53 -21.68
CA GLN A 178 3.81 16.36 -21.67
C GLN A 178 2.60 16.51 -20.72
N ALA A 179 2.80 17.10 -19.55
CA ALA A 179 1.73 17.39 -18.60
C ALA A 179 1.90 18.84 -18.10
N ALA A 180 1.35 19.80 -18.87
CA ALA A 180 1.43 21.20 -18.54
C ALA A 180 0.47 21.59 -17.42
N GLY A 181 0.92 22.44 -16.49
CA GLY A 181 0.12 22.96 -15.40
C GLY A 181 0.96 23.34 -14.19
N GLU A 182 0.30 23.83 -13.17
CA GLU A 182 0.92 24.30 -11.94
C GLU A 182 0.49 23.42 -10.77
N CYS A 183 1.45 23.05 -9.93
CA CYS A 183 1.16 22.31 -8.71
C CYS A 183 2.16 22.69 -7.61
N TYR A 184 1.83 22.34 -6.37
CA TYR A 184 2.70 22.64 -5.25
C TYR A 184 2.63 21.56 -4.17
N PHE A 185 3.60 21.61 -3.29
CA PHE A 185 3.52 20.95 -2.00
C PHE A 185 4.09 21.82 -0.88
N ILE A 186 3.59 21.54 0.32
CA ILE A 186 3.99 22.20 1.56
C ILE A 186 4.36 21.11 2.57
N VAL A 187 5.52 21.26 3.19
CA VAL A 187 5.94 20.49 4.37
C VAL A 187 5.96 21.43 5.55
N GLU A 188 5.23 21.09 6.60
CA GLU A 188 5.20 21.86 7.83
C GLU A 188 4.87 20.94 9.01
N ASN A 189 5.68 20.98 10.08
CA ASN A 189 5.47 20.19 11.30
C ASN A 189 5.31 18.68 11.02
N GLY A 190 6.10 18.13 10.09
CA GLY A 190 6.01 16.72 9.68
C GLY A 190 4.79 16.36 8.84
N ILE A 191 3.96 17.34 8.48
CA ILE A 191 2.77 17.15 7.63
C ILE A 191 3.11 17.55 6.19
N PHE A 192 2.74 16.71 5.24
CA PHE A 192 2.88 16.94 3.81
C PHE A 192 1.52 17.20 3.17
N ARG A 193 1.39 18.33 2.51
CA ARG A 193 0.19 18.75 1.76
C ARG A 193 0.56 19.04 0.32
N THR A 194 -0.31 18.69 -0.60
CA THR A 194 -0.13 18.93 -2.04
C THR A 194 -1.40 19.56 -2.62
N GLY A 195 -1.25 20.31 -3.69
CA GLY A 195 -2.37 20.87 -4.44
C GLY A 195 -2.01 21.22 -5.88
N VAL A 196 -3.03 21.40 -6.70
CA VAL A 196 -2.93 21.95 -8.06
C VAL A 196 -3.03 23.46 -7.95
N GLY A 197 -2.31 24.20 -8.81
CA GLY A 197 -2.20 25.66 -8.76
C GLY A 197 -0.97 26.13 -7.98
N LYS A 198 -1.06 27.31 -7.35
CA LYS A 198 0.05 27.98 -6.67
C LYS A 198 -0.21 28.08 -5.17
N PRO A 199 0.82 27.96 -4.33
CA PRO A 199 0.74 28.33 -2.91
C PRO A 199 0.88 29.85 -2.77
N ASP A 200 0.47 30.42 -1.64
CA ASP A 200 0.55 31.87 -1.41
C ASP A 200 1.99 32.41 -1.43
N HIS A 201 2.92 31.69 -0.81
CA HIS A 201 4.33 32.09 -0.68
C HIS A 201 5.25 30.88 -0.85
N PRO A 202 5.66 30.53 -2.09
CA PRO A 202 6.61 29.45 -2.31
C PRO A 202 8.04 29.88 -1.89
N ASP A 203 8.74 29.02 -1.17
CA ASP A 203 10.15 29.20 -0.86
C ASP A 203 11.01 28.89 -2.09
N LEU A 204 10.52 28.00 -2.96
CA LEU A 204 11.17 27.59 -4.21
C LEU A 204 10.13 27.44 -5.32
N VAL A 205 10.43 28.00 -6.49
CA VAL A 205 9.66 27.81 -7.72
C VAL A 205 10.53 27.07 -8.74
N ILE A 206 10.00 25.99 -9.30
CA ILE A 206 10.68 25.18 -10.33
C ILE A 206 9.87 25.29 -11.63
N ASP A 207 10.51 25.81 -12.68
CA ASP A 207 9.96 25.84 -14.04
C ASP A 207 10.66 24.75 -14.86
N SER A 208 9.92 23.76 -15.34
CA SER A 208 10.47 22.60 -16.04
C SER A 208 9.48 22.02 -17.04
N PRO A 209 9.95 21.49 -18.19
CA PRO A 209 9.19 20.48 -18.90
C PRO A 209 8.93 19.29 -17.97
N PHE A 210 7.69 18.76 -17.99
CA PHE A 210 7.28 17.67 -17.09
C PHE A 210 8.17 16.45 -17.27
N GLU A 211 8.42 16.06 -18.51
CA GLU A 211 9.28 14.91 -18.87
C GLU A 211 10.71 15.05 -18.35
N VAL A 212 11.28 16.28 -18.36
CA VAL A 212 12.62 16.57 -17.83
C VAL A 212 12.66 16.35 -16.32
N TRP A 213 11.66 16.85 -15.61
CA TRP A 213 11.58 16.65 -14.16
C TRP A 213 11.35 15.18 -13.80
N MET A 214 10.53 14.46 -14.57
CA MET A 214 10.32 13.02 -14.36
C MET A 214 11.59 12.21 -14.61
N ASP A 215 12.43 12.59 -15.57
CA ASP A 215 13.74 11.94 -15.79
C ASP A 215 14.68 12.14 -14.60
N ILE A 216 14.67 13.32 -13.99
CA ILE A 216 15.43 13.59 -12.77
C ILE A 216 14.91 12.73 -11.62
N MET A 217 13.58 12.73 -11.39
CA MET A 217 12.94 11.96 -10.32
C MET A 217 13.18 10.46 -10.42
N THR A 218 13.10 9.91 -11.62
CA THR A 218 13.30 8.48 -11.89
C THR A 218 14.77 8.10 -12.07
N GLN A 219 15.70 9.05 -11.82
CA GLN A 219 17.15 8.86 -11.92
C GLN A 219 17.64 8.49 -13.33
N LYS A 220 16.86 8.81 -14.37
CA LYS A 220 17.25 8.66 -15.78
C LYS A 220 18.14 9.81 -16.26
N ALA A 221 18.12 10.94 -15.54
CA ALA A 221 18.95 12.11 -15.84
C ALA A 221 19.55 12.72 -14.57
N ASP A 222 20.71 13.34 -14.74
CA ASP A 222 21.36 14.11 -13.68
C ASP A 222 20.76 15.50 -13.59
N GLY A 223 20.07 15.80 -12.48
CA GLY A 223 19.41 17.08 -12.27
C GLY A 223 20.37 18.27 -12.26
N GLN A 224 21.59 18.13 -11.71
CA GLN A 224 22.58 19.20 -11.69
C GLN A 224 23.05 19.54 -13.10
N LYS A 225 23.34 18.51 -13.92
CA LYS A 225 23.72 18.68 -15.31
C LYS A 225 22.62 19.38 -16.10
N LEU A 226 21.36 18.94 -15.98
CA LEU A 226 20.24 19.55 -16.68
C LEU A 226 19.98 20.99 -16.25
N PHE A 227 20.22 21.32 -14.98
CA PHE A 227 20.15 22.71 -14.49
C PHE A 227 21.22 23.59 -15.16
N MET A 228 22.48 23.11 -15.23
CA MET A 228 23.56 23.83 -15.90
C MET A 228 23.33 24.02 -17.42
N GLU A 229 22.63 23.04 -18.03
CA GLU A 229 22.21 23.10 -19.43
C GLU A 229 20.92 23.92 -19.65
N GLN A 230 20.39 24.55 -18.59
CA GLN A 230 19.18 25.38 -18.62
C GLN A 230 17.95 24.63 -19.13
N LYS A 231 17.87 23.32 -18.90
CA LYS A 231 16.71 22.48 -19.26
C LYS A 231 15.53 22.68 -18.31
N TYR A 232 15.79 23.18 -17.12
CA TYR A 232 14.83 23.69 -16.14
C TYR A 232 15.45 24.85 -15.36
N SER A 233 14.62 25.59 -14.65
CA SER A 233 15.08 26.67 -13.77
C SER A 233 14.52 26.50 -12.35
N ALA A 234 15.20 27.09 -11.39
CA ALA A 234 14.79 27.13 -10.00
C ALA A 234 15.00 28.54 -9.45
N GLN A 235 13.98 29.13 -8.85
CA GLN A 235 14.00 30.48 -8.28
C GLN A 235 13.59 30.44 -6.81
N GLY A 236 14.32 31.11 -5.95
CA GLY A 236 14.12 31.12 -4.50
C GLY A 236 15.21 30.42 -3.73
N ASP A 237 14.86 29.79 -2.63
CA ASP A 237 15.83 29.09 -1.77
C ASP A 237 16.24 27.72 -2.35
N ILE A 238 17.35 27.70 -3.04
CA ILE A 238 17.90 26.46 -3.66
C ILE A 238 18.25 25.40 -2.59
N THR A 239 18.47 25.77 -1.33
CA THR A 239 18.77 24.78 -0.28
C THR A 239 17.59 23.81 -0.04
N VAL A 240 16.38 24.21 -0.42
CA VAL A 240 15.18 23.37 -0.43
C VAL A 240 15.38 22.12 -1.30
N LEU A 241 16.09 22.22 -2.44
CA LEU A 241 16.39 21.04 -3.31
C LEU A 241 17.27 20.01 -2.60
N MET A 242 18.16 20.43 -1.73
CA MET A 242 19.00 19.49 -0.96
C MET A 242 18.12 18.69 0.03
N ARG A 243 17.16 19.36 0.67
CA ARG A 243 16.20 18.72 1.57
C ARG A 243 15.24 17.78 0.84
N PHE A 244 14.97 18.02 -0.42
CA PHE A 244 14.14 17.17 -1.26
C PHE A 244 14.63 15.73 -1.29
N LYS A 245 15.94 15.54 -1.49
CA LYS A 245 16.56 14.22 -1.50
C LYS A 245 16.38 13.48 -0.15
N ASP A 246 16.45 14.20 0.95
CA ASP A 246 16.31 13.61 2.28
C ASP A 246 14.86 13.20 2.57
N LEU A 247 13.89 14.01 2.11
CA LEU A 247 12.47 13.83 2.40
C LEU A 247 11.78 12.84 1.45
N PHE A 248 12.26 12.71 0.21
CA PHE A 248 11.64 11.91 -0.85
C PHE A 248 12.58 10.89 -1.50
N GLY A 249 13.88 11.04 -1.38
CA GLY A 249 14.88 10.13 -1.94
C GLY A 249 14.90 8.76 -1.24
N ASN A 250 15.31 7.73 -1.96
CA ASN A 250 15.55 6.37 -1.43
C ASN A 250 16.85 6.30 -0.63
#